data_70b49ac0bdc56fca6d8ac6a62af6cc0d
#
_entry.id   70b49ac0bdc56fca6d8ac6a62af6cc0d
#
_cell.length_a   1.000
_cell.length_b   1.000
_cell.length_c   1.000
_cell.angle_alpha   90.00
_cell.angle_beta   90.00
_cell.angle_gamma   90.00
#
_symmetry.space_group_name_H-M   'P 1'
#
loop_
_entity.id
_entity.type
_entity.pdbx_description
1 polymer ?
#
loop_
_entity_poly.entity_id
_entity_poly.type
_entity_poly.pdbx_seq_one_letter_code
_entity_poly.pdbx_strand_id
1 'polypeptide(L)'
;MAKTELAVAELIWNMIARKTGNVGKVDFFPQKPAFPFGEGFPGREEAEQPLERAIPETQGISSARIAAFLKDLALHESIDIHQIMLVRNGKVICECGFAPYPAGMWHASYSMCKSITGMAIGMLIAEGKLKLGDKVIDVFHTRKNLFNIFRLKDVTVENLLDMTSCVSFNETGIVSGNDWVRGYLESGLAGVPGRDFEYNSMNTYMLSAMITEITGESLMEYLRPRLWEPMGIRRIFWETCPKGITKGGWGLFICPEDAAKLGMLY
;
A
#
# COMPACT_ATOMS: atom_id res chain seq x y z
N MET A 1 5.64 20.49 19.59
CA MET A 1 4.23 20.89 19.77
C MET A 1 3.73 21.77 18.62
N ALA A 2 4.40 22.86 18.24
CA ALA A 2 3.91 23.77 17.20
C ALA A 2 3.61 23.17 15.81
N LYS A 3 4.33 22.12 15.36
CA LYS A 3 4.12 21.53 14.02
C LYS A 3 2.86 20.66 13.93
N THR A 4 2.54 19.92 14.99
CA THR A 4 1.33 19.10 15.05
C THR A 4 0.07 19.97 15.19
N GLU A 5 0.16 21.04 15.94
CA GLU A 5 -0.93 22.01 16.11
C GLU A 5 -1.22 22.78 14.81
N LEU A 6 -0.17 23.13 14.04
CA LEU A 6 -0.32 23.78 12.74
C LEU A 6 -0.99 22.85 11.73
N ALA A 7 -0.60 21.58 11.69
CA ALA A 7 -1.21 20.57 10.81
C ALA A 7 -2.68 20.31 11.16
N VAL A 8 -3.02 20.28 12.45
CA VAL A 8 -4.41 20.17 12.92
C VAL A 8 -5.21 21.43 12.61
N ALA A 9 -4.63 22.61 12.77
CA ALA A 9 -5.28 23.87 12.43
C ALA A 9 -5.52 24.01 10.93
N GLU A 10 -4.57 23.59 10.09
CA GLU A 10 -4.74 23.50 8.63
C GLU A 10 -5.81 22.49 8.23
N LEU A 11 -5.85 21.34 8.90
CA LEU A 11 -6.88 20.34 8.73
C LEU A 11 -8.27 20.93 9.02
N ILE A 12 -8.43 21.53 10.18
CA ILE A 12 -9.68 22.17 10.61
C ILE A 12 -10.07 23.31 9.67
N TRP A 13 -9.12 24.16 9.28
CA TRP A 13 -9.35 25.25 8.33
C TRP A 13 -9.81 24.72 6.97
N ASN A 14 -9.16 23.72 6.44
CA ASN A 14 -9.54 23.09 5.18
C ASN A 14 -10.92 22.42 5.26
N MET A 15 -11.27 21.84 6.40
CA MET A 15 -12.62 21.30 6.64
C MET A 15 -13.68 22.42 6.67
N ILE A 16 -13.38 23.56 7.30
CA ILE A 16 -14.30 24.70 7.41
C ILE A 16 -14.41 25.44 6.07
N ALA A 17 -13.30 25.75 5.42
CA ALA A 17 -13.26 26.44 4.16
C ALA A 17 -13.97 25.65 3.03
N ARG A 18 -13.96 24.33 3.10
CA ARG A 18 -14.63 23.44 2.18
C ARG A 18 -16.14 23.34 2.38
N LYS A 19 -16.67 23.67 3.54
CA LYS A 19 -18.10 23.78 3.78
C LYS A 19 -18.77 24.92 2.98
N THR A 20 -18.01 25.84 2.45
CA THR A 20 -18.50 27.04 1.72
C THR A 20 -18.56 26.88 0.20
N GLY A 21 -18.83 25.70 -0.32
CA GLY A 21 -19.29 25.53 -1.72
C GLY A 21 -18.25 25.12 -2.75
N ASN A 22 -16.95 25.09 -2.41
CA ASN A 22 -15.89 24.56 -3.27
C ASN A 22 -15.24 23.30 -2.68
N VAL A 23 -16.03 22.49 -2.01
CA VAL A 23 -15.63 21.13 -1.57
C VAL A 23 -15.63 20.24 -2.80
N GLY A 24 -14.74 20.52 -3.72
CA GLY A 24 -14.37 19.55 -4.72
C GLY A 24 -13.75 18.36 -3.98
N LYS A 25 -14.59 17.37 -3.68
CA LYS A 25 -14.25 15.95 -3.64
C LYS A 25 -12.93 15.58 -2.95
N VAL A 26 -12.75 15.97 -1.69
CA VAL A 26 -11.88 15.19 -0.82
C VAL A 26 -12.80 14.22 -0.11
N ASP A 27 -12.88 13.02 -0.64
CA ASP A 27 -13.47 11.92 0.05
C ASP A 27 -12.49 11.49 1.14
N PHE A 28 -12.78 11.89 2.38
CA PHE A 28 -12.11 11.34 3.56
C PHE A 28 -12.31 9.83 3.67
N PHE A 29 -13.41 9.37 3.13
CA PHE A 29 -13.65 7.98 2.86
C PHE A 29 -13.35 7.79 1.38
N PRO A 30 -12.54 6.79 1.01
CA PRO A 30 -12.45 6.43 -0.39
C PRO A 30 -13.88 6.41 -0.92
N GLN A 31 -14.14 7.13 -2.04
CA GLN A 31 -15.36 6.89 -2.77
C GLN A 31 -15.43 5.39 -2.81
N LYS A 32 -16.56 4.81 -2.36
CA LYS A 32 -16.75 3.38 -2.49
C LYS A 32 -16.12 3.07 -3.82
N PRO A 33 -14.94 2.41 -3.87
CA PRO A 33 -14.42 2.05 -5.16
C PRO A 33 -15.61 1.39 -5.79
N ALA A 34 -15.96 1.72 -7.02
CA ALA A 34 -16.89 0.92 -7.75
C ALA A 34 -16.25 -0.46 -7.69
N PHE A 35 -16.64 -1.24 -6.67
CA PHE A 35 -16.14 -2.60 -6.52
C PHE A 35 -16.46 -3.22 -7.86
N PRO A 36 -15.46 -3.63 -8.65
CA PRO A 36 -15.71 -4.16 -9.98
C PRO A 36 -16.61 -5.41 -9.95
N PHE A 37 -17.12 -5.78 -8.80
CA PHE A 37 -17.85 -7.01 -8.50
C PHE A 37 -19.29 -6.81 -8.02
N GLY A 38 -19.89 -5.65 -8.24
CA GLY A 38 -21.30 -5.41 -7.91
C GLY A 38 -21.56 -5.07 -6.44
N GLU A 39 -22.81 -4.78 -6.12
CA GLU A 39 -23.27 -4.50 -4.77
C GLU A 39 -23.42 -5.82 -4.00
N GLY A 40 -22.57 -6.03 -3.02
CA GLY A 40 -22.61 -7.16 -2.11
C GLY A 40 -21.23 -7.48 -1.55
N PHE A 41 -21.17 -8.06 -0.37
CA PHE A 41 -19.96 -8.74 0.09
C PHE A 41 -19.69 -9.86 -0.90
N PRO A 42 -18.53 -9.87 -1.58
CA PRO A 42 -18.19 -10.98 -2.42
C PRO A 42 -18.22 -12.22 -1.53
N GLY A 43 -19.02 -13.20 -1.91
CA GLY A 43 -18.95 -14.52 -1.33
C GLY A 43 -17.55 -15.09 -1.49
N ARG A 44 -17.32 -16.31 -1.04
CA ARG A 44 -16.06 -17.01 -1.29
C ARG A 44 -15.78 -17.00 -2.78
N GLU A 45 -14.86 -16.15 -3.19
CA GLU A 45 -14.38 -16.11 -4.57
C GLU A 45 -13.15 -16.99 -4.66
N GLU A 46 -13.24 -18.03 -5.47
CA GLU A 46 -12.09 -18.88 -5.74
C GLU A 46 -11.03 -18.07 -6.51
N ALA A 47 -9.77 -18.23 -6.12
CA ALA A 47 -8.65 -17.72 -6.90
C ALA A 47 -8.68 -18.35 -8.30
N GLU A 48 -8.33 -17.60 -9.33
CA GLU A 48 -8.34 -18.11 -10.71
C GLU A 48 -7.34 -19.24 -10.92
N GLN A 49 -6.23 -19.20 -10.20
CA GLN A 49 -5.26 -20.29 -10.08
C GLN A 49 -5.08 -20.61 -8.60
N PRO A 50 -5.94 -21.44 -8.03
CA PRO A 50 -5.88 -21.73 -6.60
C PRO A 50 -4.61 -22.51 -6.26
N LEU A 51 -4.06 -22.22 -5.08
CA LEU A 51 -3.00 -23.05 -4.51
C LEU A 51 -3.51 -24.47 -4.26
N GLU A 52 -2.65 -25.45 -4.41
CA GLU A 52 -2.99 -26.84 -4.07
C GLU A 52 -3.35 -26.93 -2.58
N ARG A 53 -4.41 -27.70 -2.27
CA ARG A 53 -4.82 -27.99 -0.89
C ARG A 53 -4.29 -29.36 -0.49
N ALA A 54 -3.87 -29.49 0.76
CA ALA A 54 -3.40 -30.76 1.30
C ALA A 54 -3.93 -31.00 2.72
N ILE A 55 -4.08 -32.28 3.06
CA ILE A 55 -4.37 -32.67 4.44
C ILE A 55 -3.14 -32.33 5.30
N PRO A 56 -3.30 -31.62 6.45
CA PRO A 56 -2.18 -31.16 7.28
C PRO A 56 -1.20 -32.25 7.65
N GLU A 57 -1.67 -33.45 7.97
CA GLU A 57 -0.85 -34.61 8.34
C GLU A 57 0.11 -35.02 7.22
N THR A 58 -0.28 -34.90 5.97
CA THR A 58 0.59 -35.20 4.82
C THR A 58 1.73 -34.19 4.69
N GLN A 59 1.58 -33.03 5.32
CA GLN A 59 2.59 -31.97 5.38
C GLN A 59 3.32 -31.93 6.74
N GLY A 60 3.16 -32.95 7.58
CA GLY A 60 3.81 -33.07 8.87
C GLY A 60 3.26 -32.15 9.97
N ILE A 61 2.04 -31.66 9.81
CA ILE A 61 1.33 -30.82 10.78
C ILE A 61 0.07 -31.55 11.24
N SER A 62 -0.19 -31.59 12.54
CA SER A 62 -1.41 -32.19 13.07
C SER A 62 -2.61 -31.25 12.87
N SER A 63 -3.69 -31.73 12.24
CA SER A 63 -4.95 -31.00 12.12
C SER A 63 -5.56 -30.68 13.48
N ALA A 64 -5.38 -31.56 14.49
CA ALA A 64 -5.83 -31.31 15.85
C ALA A 64 -5.11 -30.11 16.49
N ARG A 65 -3.82 -29.91 16.20
CA ARG A 65 -3.08 -28.72 16.67
C ARG A 65 -3.55 -27.45 15.97
N ILE A 66 -3.82 -27.50 14.67
CA ILE A 66 -4.39 -26.38 13.93
C ILE A 66 -5.76 -26.01 14.52
N ALA A 67 -6.63 -27.00 14.77
CA ALA A 67 -7.95 -26.77 15.36
C ALA A 67 -7.85 -26.14 16.76
N ALA A 68 -6.92 -26.62 17.60
CA ALA A 68 -6.67 -26.04 18.91
C ALA A 68 -6.20 -24.58 18.81
N PHE A 69 -5.28 -24.28 17.90
CA PHE A 69 -4.81 -22.91 17.62
C PHE A 69 -5.93 -21.99 17.16
N LEU A 70 -6.76 -22.43 16.20
CA LEU A 70 -7.89 -21.62 15.72
C LEU A 70 -8.93 -21.37 16.83
N LYS A 71 -9.16 -22.37 17.71
CA LYS A 71 -10.04 -22.22 18.86
C LYS A 71 -9.49 -21.21 19.86
N ASP A 72 -8.22 -21.25 20.15
CA ASP A 72 -7.54 -20.33 21.06
C ASP A 72 -7.66 -18.89 20.53
N LEU A 73 -7.38 -18.67 19.23
CA LEU A 73 -7.55 -17.38 18.58
C LEU A 73 -9.00 -16.88 18.63
N ALA A 74 -9.99 -17.75 18.39
CA ALA A 74 -11.40 -17.37 18.41
C ALA A 74 -11.90 -16.96 19.81
N LEU A 75 -11.24 -17.44 20.86
CA LEU A 75 -11.57 -17.14 22.26
C LEU A 75 -10.72 -15.99 22.84
N HIS A 76 -9.75 -15.47 22.11
CA HIS A 76 -8.84 -14.48 22.62
C HIS A 76 -9.44 -13.07 22.53
N GLU A 77 -9.86 -12.51 23.66
CA GLU A 77 -10.62 -11.25 23.74
C GLU A 77 -9.90 -10.01 23.19
N SER A 78 -8.56 -10.02 23.13
CA SER A 78 -7.77 -8.87 22.63
C SER A 78 -7.33 -8.98 21.17
N ILE A 79 -7.74 -10.04 20.46
CA ILE A 79 -7.41 -10.29 19.06
C ILE A 79 -8.70 -10.30 18.23
N ASP A 80 -8.80 -9.34 17.29
CA ASP A 80 -9.88 -9.33 16.28
C ASP A 80 -9.31 -9.89 14.97
N ILE A 81 -9.42 -11.20 14.81
CA ILE A 81 -8.91 -11.90 13.66
C ILE A 81 -9.99 -12.12 12.61
N HIS A 82 -9.70 -11.79 11.36
CA HIS A 82 -10.65 -11.92 10.27
C HIS A 82 -10.48 -13.25 9.53
N GLN A 83 -9.26 -13.56 9.12
CA GLN A 83 -8.96 -14.76 8.33
C GLN A 83 -7.57 -15.29 8.63
N ILE A 84 -7.41 -16.59 8.46
CA ILE A 84 -6.11 -17.28 8.48
C ILE A 84 -6.01 -18.19 7.26
N MET A 85 -4.85 -18.16 6.63
CA MET A 85 -4.44 -19.16 5.66
C MET A 85 -3.06 -19.67 6.05
N LEU A 86 -2.92 -20.98 6.20
CA LEU A 86 -1.64 -21.64 6.46
C LEU A 86 -1.18 -22.37 5.21
N VAL A 87 -0.01 -22.02 4.73
CA VAL A 87 0.64 -22.66 3.58
C VAL A 87 1.90 -23.37 4.04
N ARG A 88 2.07 -24.60 3.64
CA ARG A 88 3.28 -25.39 3.88
C ARG A 88 3.67 -26.19 2.64
N ASN A 89 4.95 -26.13 2.27
CA ASN A 89 5.47 -26.77 1.06
C ASN A 89 4.66 -26.41 -0.20
N GLY A 90 4.23 -25.15 -0.32
CA GLY A 90 3.43 -24.67 -1.46
C GLY A 90 1.96 -25.08 -1.44
N LYS A 91 1.47 -25.75 -0.39
CA LYS A 91 0.09 -26.25 -0.29
C LYS A 91 -0.64 -25.60 0.88
N VAL A 92 -1.90 -25.23 0.66
CA VAL A 92 -2.77 -24.72 1.71
C VAL A 92 -3.21 -25.90 2.61
N ILE A 93 -2.86 -25.84 3.87
CA ILE A 93 -3.21 -26.85 4.89
C ILE A 93 -4.28 -26.38 5.87
N CYS A 94 -4.61 -25.10 5.84
CA CYS A 94 -5.72 -24.52 6.59
C CYS A 94 -6.18 -23.22 5.93
N GLU A 95 -7.49 -23.06 5.83
CA GLU A 95 -8.14 -21.82 5.45
C GLU A 95 -9.33 -21.62 6.39
N CYS A 96 -9.35 -20.50 7.11
CA CYS A 96 -10.38 -20.22 8.11
C CYS A 96 -10.77 -18.74 8.08
N GLY A 97 -12.07 -18.46 8.05
CA GLY A 97 -12.66 -17.15 8.30
C GLY A 97 -13.32 -17.12 9.68
N PHE A 98 -13.20 -16.02 10.38
CA PHE A 98 -13.83 -15.78 11.67
C PHE A 98 -15.05 -14.85 11.47
N ALA A 99 -16.20 -15.22 12.05
CA ALA A 99 -17.40 -14.40 11.89
C ALA A 99 -17.17 -12.95 12.32
N PRO A 100 -17.65 -11.96 11.55
CA PRO A 100 -18.52 -12.05 10.38
C PRO A 100 -17.81 -12.23 9.04
N TYR A 101 -16.50 -12.50 9.01
CA TYR A 101 -15.67 -12.53 7.80
C TYR A 101 -15.59 -13.94 7.22
N PRO A 102 -16.25 -14.22 6.07
CA PRO A 102 -16.11 -15.51 5.41
C PRO A 102 -14.71 -15.73 4.85
N ALA A 103 -14.29 -16.98 4.79
CA ALA A 103 -13.03 -17.35 4.13
C ALA A 103 -13.02 -16.86 2.67
N GLY A 104 -11.87 -16.37 2.21
CA GLY A 104 -11.70 -15.84 0.85
C GLY A 104 -12.21 -14.40 0.64
N MET A 105 -12.77 -13.77 1.66
CA MET A 105 -13.19 -12.38 1.58
C MET A 105 -11.98 -11.44 1.36
N TRP A 106 -12.16 -10.44 0.54
CA TRP A 106 -11.17 -9.38 0.33
C TRP A 106 -10.89 -8.60 1.61
N HIS A 107 -9.62 -8.26 1.76
CA HIS A 107 -9.19 -7.38 2.84
C HIS A 107 -8.33 -6.24 2.32
N ALA A 108 -8.48 -5.09 2.96
CA ALA A 108 -7.51 -4.01 2.81
C ALA A 108 -6.18 -4.47 3.42
N SER A 109 -5.13 -4.47 2.60
CA SER A 109 -3.82 -4.97 3.02
C SER A 109 -3.02 -3.95 3.84
N TYR A 110 -3.54 -2.72 3.96
CA TYR A 110 -2.81 -1.61 4.58
C TYR A 110 -1.35 -1.55 4.12
N SER A 111 -0.40 -1.49 5.05
CA SER A 111 1.03 -1.32 4.75
C SER A 111 1.73 -2.54 4.19
N MET A 112 1.09 -3.71 4.13
CA MET A 112 1.66 -4.88 3.45
C MET A 112 2.00 -4.56 1.98
N CYS A 113 1.21 -3.73 1.34
CA CYS A 113 1.43 -3.36 -0.06
C CYS A 113 2.72 -2.56 -0.31
N LYS A 114 3.37 -2.02 0.72
CA LYS A 114 4.67 -1.35 0.60
C LYS A 114 5.75 -2.29 0.06
N SER A 115 5.72 -3.55 0.48
CA SER A 115 6.61 -4.58 -0.06
C SER A 115 6.44 -4.75 -1.58
N ILE A 116 5.19 -4.74 -2.05
CA ILE A 116 4.87 -4.85 -3.49
C ILE A 116 5.38 -3.64 -4.27
N THR A 117 5.20 -2.43 -3.73
CA THR A 117 5.74 -1.21 -4.33
C THR A 117 7.28 -1.25 -4.35
N GLY A 118 7.91 -1.75 -3.28
CA GLY A 118 9.36 -1.98 -3.24
C GLY A 118 9.83 -2.95 -4.33
N MET A 119 9.11 -4.06 -4.55
CA MET A 119 9.40 -4.98 -5.67
C MET A 119 9.32 -4.27 -7.02
N ALA A 120 8.31 -3.44 -7.25
CA ALA A 120 8.17 -2.68 -8.50
C ALA A 120 9.34 -1.72 -8.72
N ILE A 121 9.84 -1.07 -7.68
CA ILE A 121 11.06 -0.26 -7.75
C ILE A 121 12.28 -1.13 -8.07
N GLY A 122 12.41 -2.31 -7.46
CA GLY A 122 13.45 -3.27 -7.79
C GLY A 122 13.42 -3.68 -9.27
N MET A 123 12.25 -3.87 -9.85
CA MET A 123 12.07 -4.16 -11.28
C MET A 123 12.55 -2.97 -12.16
N LEU A 124 12.20 -1.73 -11.82
CA LEU A 124 12.70 -0.54 -12.52
C LEU A 124 14.23 -0.42 -12.46
N ILE A 125 14.82 -0.75 -11.32
CA ILE A 125 16.28 -0.77 -11.16
C ILE A 125 16.90 -1.85 -12.03
N ALA A 126 16.33 -3.04 -12.04
CA ALA A 126 16.78 -4.14 -12.90
C ALA A 126 16.65 -3.81 -14.41
N GLU A 127 15.63 -3.03 -14.78
CA GLU A 127 15.44 -2.50 -16.13
C GLU A 127 16.41 -1.33 -16.47
N GLY A 128 17.26 -0.91 -15.54
CA GLY A 128 18.20 0.20 -15.71
C GLY A 128 17.55 1.59 -15.79
N LYS A 129 16.28 1.71 -15.41
CA LYS A 129 15.50 2.96 -15.51
C LYS A 129 15.60 3.82 -14.25
N LEU A 130 16.08 3.27 -13.15
CA LEU A 130 16.19 3.93 -11.85
C LEU A 130 17.39 3.35 -11.08
N LYS A 131 17.94 4.13 -10.15
CA LYS A 131 18.99 3.70 -9.20
C LYS A 131 18.62 4.12 -7.78
N LEU A 132 19.10 3.39 -6.79
CA LEU A 132 18.88 3.73 -5.37
C LEU A 132 19.37 5.14 -5.03
N GLY A 133 20.51 5.54 -5.57
CA GLY A 133 21.09 6.87 -5.33
C GLY A 133 20.49 8.01 -6.15
N ASP A 134 19.54 7.75 -7.06
CA ASP A 134 18.90 8.82 -7.82
C ASP A 134 18.12 9.74 -6.90
N LYS A 135 18.21 11.04 -7.15
CA LYS A 135 17.51 12.04 -6.35
C LYS A 135 16.03 12.06 -6.70
N VAL A 136 15.18 12.07 -5.69
CA VAL A 136 13.71 12.14 -5.87
C VAL A 136 13.33 13.32 -6.76
N ILE A 137 13.92 14.48 -6.51
CA ILE A 137 13.62 15.70 -7.27
C ILE A 137 14.06 15.62 -8.74
N ASP A 138 15.02 14.77 -9.08
CA ASP A 138 15.49 14.61 -10.47
C ASP A 138 14.50 13.76 -11.29
N VAL A 139 13.82 12.81 -10.68
CA VAL A 139 12.75 12.05 -11.34
C VAL A 139 11.60 12.98 -11.71
N PHE A 140 11.21 13.89 -10.84
CA PHE A 140 10.13 14.86 -11.09
C PHE A 140 10.66 16.16 -11.70
N HIS A 141 11.50 16.07 -12.74
CA HIS A 141 12.22 17.21 -13.33
C HIS A 141 11.32 18.35 -13.80
N THR A 142 10.09 18.05 -14.26
CA THR A 142 9.10 19.06 -14.69
C THR A 142 8.50 19.86 -13.52
N ARG A 143 8.69 19.40 -12.30
CA ARG A 143 8.16 20.01 -11.08
C ARG A 143 9.22 20.71 -10.22
N LYS A 144 10.46 20.82 -10.76
CA LYS A 144 11.58 21.51 -10.10
C LYS A 144 11.32 23.01 -9.96
N ASN A 145 11.65 23.52 -8.78
CA ASN A 145 11.78 24.95 -8.51
C ASN A 145 12.93 25.17 -7.51
N LEU A 146 13.39 26.41 -7.35
CA LEU A 146 14.54 26.71 -6.51
C LEU A 146 14.38 26.22 -5.06
N PHE A 147 13.16 26.24 -4.51
CA PHE A 147 12.90 25.81 -3.14
C PHE A 147 13.01 24.32 -2.96
N ASN A 148 12.36 23.55 -3.83
CA ASN A 148 12.35 22.09 -3.68
C ASN A 148 13.70 21.47 -4.09
N ILE A 149 14.41 22.03 -5.05
CA ILE A 149 15.78 21.63 -5.40
C ILE A 149 16.69 21.76 -4.18
N PHE A 150 16.67 22.92 -3.50
CA PHE A 150 17.52 23.15 -2.33
C PHE A 150 17.15 22.22 -1.16
N ARG A 151 15.85 22.02 -0.90
CA ARG A 151 15.37 21.24 0.24
C ARG A 151 15.57 19.74 0.07
N LEU A 152 15.31 19.21 -1.14
CA LEU A 152 15.28 17.77 -1.39
C LEU A 152 16.54 17.27 -2.13
N LYS A 153 17.59 18.09 -2.25
CA LYS A 153 18.83 17.76 -2.96
C LYS A 153 19.50 16.47 -2.47
N ASP A 154 19.27 16.09 -1.21
CA ASP A 154 19.89 14.92 -0.59
C ASP A 154 18.92 13.74 -0.41
N VAL A 155 17.63 13.91 -0.77
CA VAL A 155 16.63 12.84 -0.67
C VAL A 155 16.73 11.93 -1.89
N THR A 156 17.03 10.65 -1.66
CA THR A 156 17.20 9.62 -2.69
C THR A 156 16.04 8.62 -2.71
N VAL A 157 16.01 7.79 -3.76
CA VAL A 157 15.11 6.63 -3.85
C VAL A 157 15.31 5.70 -2.66
N GLU A 158 16.56 5.44 -2.26
CA GLU A 158 16.90 4.64 -1.09
C GLU A 158 16.24 5.19 0.19
N ASN A 159 16.28 6.51 0.39
CA ASN A 159 15.68 7.14 1.56
C ASN A 159 14.15 7.03 1.60
N LEU A 160 13.50 6.87 0.44
CA LEU A 160 12.07 6.57 0.38
C LEU A 160 11.81 5.11 0.78
N LEU A 161 12.63 4.17 0.31
CA LEU A 161 12.48 2.74 0.57
C LEU A 161 12.73 2.38 2.04
N ASP A 162 13.75 2.96 2.65
CA ASP A 162 14.16 2.69 4.03
C ASP A 162 13.54 3.61 5.09
N MET A 163 12.62 4.51 4.65
CA MET A 163 11.92 5.45 5.53
C MET A 163 12.84 6.49 6.20
N THR A 164 13.93 6.87 5.55
CA THR A 164 14.87 7.88 6.04
C THR A 164 14.84 9.19 5.27
N SER A 165 13.78 9.46 4.51
CA SER A 165 13.64 10.71 3.74
C SER A 165 13.52 11.96 4.60
N CYS A 166 12.97 11.83 5.80
CA CYS A 166 12.65 12.91 6.74
C CYS A 166 11.74 14.00 6.16
N VAL A 167 11.05 13.75 5.04
CA VAL A 167 10.11 14.72 4.46
C VAL A 167 8.88 14.81 5.34
N SER A 168 8.53 16.04 5.76
CA SER A 168 7.47 16.28 6.75
C SER A 168 6.04 16.11 6.20
N PHE A 169 5.86 15.95 4.88
CA PHE A 169 4.56 15.64 4.27
C PHE A 169 4.18 14.17 4.54
N ASN A 170 3.15 13.97 5.32
CA ASN A 170 2.64 12.67 5.73
C ASN A 170 1.14 12.52 5.38
N GLU A 171 0.49 11.48 5.89
CA GLU A 171 -0.92 11.20 5.61
C GLU A 171 -1.88 12.32 6.03
N THR A 172 -1.51 13.17 6.98
CA THR A 172 -2.34 14.33 7.35
C THR A 172 -2.26 15.45 6.30
N GLY A 173 -1.15 15.54 5.57
CA GLY A 173 -0.95 16.50 4.49
C GLY A 173 -1.81 16.25 3.26
N ILE A 174 -2.25 15.00 3.03
CA ILE A 174 -3.09 14.66 1.87
C ILE A 174 -4.46 15.34 1.89
N VAL A 175 -4.92 15.74 3.05
CA VAL A 175 -6.17 16.46 3.23
C VAL A 175 -6.10 17.89 2.70
N SER A 176 -4.91 18.45 2.61
CA SER A 176 -4.68 19.86 2.23
C SER A 176 -4.79 20.12 0.72
N GLY A 177 -4.80 19.08 -0.13
CA GLY A 177 -4.84 19.28 -1.58
C GLY A 177 -5.00 18.01 -2.39
N ASN A 178 -5.21 18.19 -3.71
CA ASN A 178 -5.40 17.10 -4.65
C ASN A 178 -4.10 16.65 -5.32
N ASP A 179 -3.01 17.42 -5.22
CA ASP A 179 -1.70 17.11 -5.80
C ASP A 179 -0.73 16.70 -4.69
N TRP A 180 -0.76 15.42 -4.34
CA TRP A 180 0.08 14.90 -3.26
C TRP A 180 1.56 14.87 -3.60
N VAL A 181 1.91 14.68 -4.89
CA VAL A 181 3.29 14.79 -5.36
C VAL A 181 3.82 16.20 -5.12
N ARG A 182 3.03 17.21 -5.50
CA ARG A 182 3.39 18.60 -5.25
C ARG A 182 3.51 18.89 -3.76
N GLY A 183 2.54 18.45 -2.96
CA GLY A 183 2.58 18.62 -1.50
C GLY A 183 3.85 18.04 -0.88
N TYR A 184 4.25 16.84 -1.32
CA TYR A 184 5.49 16.21 -0.87
C TYR A 184 6.74 16.99 -1.29
N LEU A 185 6.83 17.38 -2.57
CA LEU A 185 7.99 18.08 -3.11
C LEU A 185 8.16 19.51 -2.56
N GLU A 186 7.08 20.16 -2.14
CA GLU A 186 7.09 21.50 -1.54
C GLU A 186 7.28 21.48 -0.02
N SER A 187 7.29 20.31 0.60
CA SER A 187 7.38 20.15 2.04
C SER A 187 8.81 20.36 2.56
N GLY A 188 8.93 20.60 3.87
CA GLY A 188 10.22 20.68 4.56
C GLY A 188 10.76 19.31 4.98
N LEU A 189 11.97 19.33 5.55
CA LEU A 189 12.55 18.16 6.21
C LEU A 189 12.40 18.30 7.73
N ALA A 190 12.06 17.20 8.40
CA ALA A 190 11.95 17.09 9.85
C ALA A 190 13.23 16.58 10.51
N GLY A 191 14.17 16.05 9.70
CA GLY A 191 15.42 15.45 10.15
C GLY A 191 16.47 15.49 9.04
N VAL A 192 17.47 14.61 9.14
CA VAL A 192 18.56 14.48 8.17
C VAL A 192 18.34 13.25 7.30
N PRO A 193 18.11 13.40 5.98
CA PRO A 193 17.92 12.28 5.06
C PRO A 193 19.08 11.27 5.15
N GLY A 194 18.73 9.99 5.13
CA GLY A 194 19.68 8.88 5.22
C GLY A 194 20.21 8.58 6.64
N ARG A 195 19.82 9.37 7.65
CA ARG A 195 20.25 9.18 9.03
C ARG A 195 19.10 8.90 9.98
N ASP A 196 18.06 9.72 9.91
CA ASP A 196 16.97 9.70 10.86
C ASP A 196 15.79 8.90 10.27
N PHE A 197 15.35 7.86 10.97
CA PHE A 197 14.21 7.04 10.57
C PHE A 197 12.89 7.71 11.01
N GLU A 198 11.96 7.86 10.05
CA GLU A 198 10.59 8.29 10.31
C GLU A 198 9.65 7.54 9.38
N TYR A 199 8.79 6.67 9.95
CA TYR A 199 7.81 5.95 9.16
C TYR A 199 6.82 6.91 8.51
N ASN A 200 6.79 6.92 7.18
CA ASN A 200 5.98 7.82 6.39
C ASN A 200 5.46 7.12 5.13
N SER A 201 4.14 6.83 5.09
CA SER A 201 3.53 6.15 3.94
C SER A 201 3.60 6.97 2.66
N MET A 202 3.78 8.29 2.76
CA MET A 202 3.95 9.15 1.59
C MET A 202 5.28 8.91 0.89
N ASN A 203 6.30 8.36 1.56
CA ASN A 203 7.51 7.88 0.89
C ASN A 203 7.17 6.80 -0.16
N THR A 204 6.36 5.83 0.23
CA THR A 204 5.96 4.76 -0.68
C THR A 204 4.98 5.24 -1.75
N TYR A 205 4.11 6.20 -1.44
CA TYR A 205 3.32 6.88 -2.47
C TYR A 205 4.20 7.56 -3.52
N MET A 206 5.29 8.23 -3.11
CA MET A 206 6.24 8.84 -4.04
C MET A 206 6.95 7.81 -4.90
N LEU A 207 7.28 6.63 -4.36
CA LEU A 207 7.81 5.53 -5.17
C LEU A 207 6.80 5.09 -6.24
N SER A 208 5.52 4.96 -5.91
CA SER A 208 4.46 4.69 -6.88
C SER A 208 4.34 5.80 -7.94
N ALA A 209 4.40 7.06 -7.51
CA ALA A 209 4.38 8.20 -8.42
C ALA A 209 5.60 8.23 -9.35
N MET A 210 6.79 7.82 -8.87
CA MET A 210 7.99 7.69 -9.69
C MET A 210 7.83 6.63 -10.80
N ILE A 211 7.18 5.50 -10.50
CA ILE A 211 6.86 4.50 -11.52
C ILE A 211 6.01 5.15 -12.63
N THR A 212 4.97 5.88 -12.25
CA THR A 212 4.12 6.58 -13.25
C THR A 212 4.90 7.63 -14.04
N GLU A 213 5.75 8.42 -13.38
CA GLU A 213 6.56 9.46 -14.06
C GLU A 213 7.57 8.87 -15.06
N ILE A 214 8.19 7.73 -14.71
CA ILE A 214 9.23 7.09 -15.53
C ILE A 214 8.64 6.27 -16.68
N THR A 215 7.51 5.57 -16.43
CA THR A 215 6.98 4.58 -17.38
C THR A 215 5.76 5.08 -18.14
N GLY A 216 5.06 6.10 -17.64
CA GLY A 216 3.75 6.52 -18.13
C GLY A 216 2.61 5.59 -17.70
N GLU A 217 2.90 4.49 -16.98
CA GLU A 217 1.93 3.50 -16.51
C GLU A 217 1.63 3.72 -15.02
N SER A 218 0.41 3.43 -14.57
CA SER A 218 0.15 3.33 -13.13
C SER A 218 0.92 2.15 -12.53
N LEU A 219 1.18 2.17 -11.21
CA LEU A 219 1.79 1.03 -10.51
C LEU A 219 1.00 -0.28 -10.76
N MET A 220 -0.33 -0.20 -10.81
CA MET A 220 -1.17 -1.36 -11.12
C MET A 220 -0.89 -1.92 -12.53
N GLU A 221 -0.86 -1.05 -13.53
CA GLU A 221 -0.60 -1.45 -14.93
C GLU A 221 0.83 -1.94 -15.12
N TYR A 222 1.80 -1.27 -14.51
CA TYR A 222 3.21 -1.68 -14.56
C TYR A 222 3.43 -3.08 -13.98
N LEU A 223 2.73 -3.42 -12.88
CA LEU A 223 2.81 -4.73 -12.25
C LEU A 223 1.96 -5.81 -12.96
N ARG A 224 0.99 -5.44 -13.80
CA ARG A 224 0.08 -6.39 -14.43
C ARG A 224 0.82 -7.53 -15.15
N PRO A 225 1.65 -7.28 -16.18
CA PRO A 225 2.37 -8.33 -16.88
C PRO A 225 3.56 -8.91 -16.10
N ARG A 226 4.03 -8.21 -15.07
CA ARG A 226 5.25 -8.55 -14.33
C ARG A 226 5.00 -9.37 -13.08
N LEU A 227 3.83 -9.18 -12.45
CA LEU A 227 3.50 -9.81 -11.18
C LEU A 227 2.10 -10.43 -11.19
N TRP A 228 1.05 -9.65 -11.49
CA TRP A 228 -0.32 -10.09 -11.30
C TRP A 228 -0.69 -11.25 -12.23
N GLU A 229 -0.47 -11.10 -13.52
CA GLU A 229 -0.79 -12.14 -14.52
C GLU A 229 0.05 -13.41 -14.33
N PRO A 230 1.39 -13.34 -14.15
CA PRO A 230 2.20 -14.54 -13.91
C PRO A 230 1.78 -15.34 -12.67
N MET A 231 1.27 -14.66 -11.64
CA MET A 231 0.80 -15.29 -10.40
C MET A 231 -0.68 -15.69 -10.45
N GLY A 232 -1.38 -15.43 -11.55
CA GLY A 232 -2.81 -15.68 -11.67
C GLY A 232 -3.65 -14.81 -10.73
N ILE A 233 -3.18 -13.61 -10.40
CA ILE A 233 -3.87 -12.62 -9.54
C ILE A 233 -4.60 -11.65 -10.45
N ARG A 234 -5.91 -11.82 -10.59
CA ARG A 234 -6.75 -10.95 -11.41
C ARG A 234 -7.71 -10.09 -10.58
N ARG A 235 -8.07 -10.58 -9.40
CA ARG A 235 -8.98 -9.91 -8.49
C ARG A 235 -8.19 -9.09 -7.49
N ILE A 236 -7.78 -7.92 -7.93
CA ILE A 236 -6.96 -6.99 -7.16
C ILE A 236 -7.43 -5.57 -7.44
N PHE A 237 -7.57 -4.79 -6.41
CA PHE A 237 -7.91 -3.38 -6.52
C PHE A 237 -6.97 -2.54 -5.67
N TRP A 238 -6.46 -1.47 -6.24
CA TRP A 238 -5.61 -0.54 -5.52
C TRP A 238 -6.12 0.89 -5.69
N GLU A 239 -6.42 1.53 -4.59
CA GLU A 239 -6.89 2.91 -4.57
C GLU A 239 -5.87 3.87 -5.17
N THR A 240 -6.39 4.96 -5.72
CA THR A 240 -5.57 6.04 -6.27
C THR A 240 -5.73 7.33 -5.46
N CYS A 241 -4.79 8.25 -5.65
CA CYS A 241 -4.95 9.64 -5.22
C CYS A 241 -5.95 10.37 -6.14
N PRO A 242 -6.38 11.60 -5.83
CA PRO A 242 -7.30 12.38 -6.68
C PRO A 242 -6.80 12.62 -8.11
N LYS A 243 -5.49 12.49 -8.36
CA LYS A 243 -4.89 12.58 -9.70
C LYS A 243 -4.69 11.23 -10.40
N GLY A 244 -5.25 10.14 -9.87
CA GLY A 244 -5.20 8.82 -10.48
C GLY A 244 -3.90 8.04 -10.25
N ILE A 245 -2.96 8.56 -9.46
CA ILE A 245 -1.73 7.84 -9.12
C ILE A 245 -2.06 6.80 -8.03
N THR A 246 -1.66 5.56 -8.24
CA THR A 246 -1.84 4.47 -7.26
C THR A 246 -1.19 4.82 -5.92
N LYS A 247 -1.89 4.60 -4.80
CA LYS A 247 -1.41 5.01 -3.47
C LYS A 247 -0.09 4.35 -3.04
N GLY A 248 0.16 3.12 -3.49
CA GLY A 248 1.42 2.40 -3.24
C GLY A 248 1.69 2.01 -1.80
N GLY A 249 1.47 2.90 -0.83
CA GLY A 249 1.73 2.69 0.59
C GLY A 249 0.57 2.11 1.40
N TRP A 250 -0.64 2.11 0.85
CA TRP A 250 -1.91 1.59 1.41
C TRP A 250 -2.97 1.49 0.32
N GLY A 251 -4.18 1.09 0.69
CA GLY A 251 -5.34 1.08 -0.20
C GLY A 251 -5.36 -0.07 -1.21
N LEU A 252 -4.53 -1.09 -1.03
CA LEU A 252 -4.61 -2.34 -1.79
C LEU A 252 -5.62 -3.28 -1.13
N PHE A 253 -6.56 -3.76 -1.93
CA PHE A 253 -7.51 -4.81 -1.56
C PHE A 253 -7.14 -6.09 -2.31
N ILE A 254 -7.00 -7.19 -1.57
CA ILE A 254 -6.51 -8.46 -2.06
C ILE A 254 -7.17 -9.62 -1.31
N CYS A 255 -7.40 -10.74 -1.98
CA CYS A 255 -7.88 -11.96 -1.35
C CYS A 255 -6.75 -12.63 -0.55
N PRO A 256 -7.05 -13.33 0.55
CA PRO A 256 -6.05 -14.00 1.37
C PRO A 256 -5.16 -14.99 0.61
N GLU A 257 -5.73 -15.73 -0.32
CA GLU A 257 -4.97 -16.67 -1.14
C GLU A 257 -3.96 -15.98 -2.06
N ASP A 258 -4.36 -14.85 -2.66
CA ASP A 258 -3.45 -14.07 -3.50
C ASP A 258 -2.37 -13.39 -2.65
N ALA A 259 -2.71 -12.96 -1.43
CA ALA A 259 -1.71 -12.50 -0.46
C ALA A 259 -0.74 -13.62 -0.05
N ALA A 260 -1.25 -14.85 0.12
CA ALA A 260 -0.40 -16.02 0.41
C ALA A 260 0.55 -16.35 -0.74
N LYS A 261 0.11 -16.24 -2.00
CA LYS A 261 0.98 -16.37 -3.18
C LYS A 261 2.13 -15.36 -3.14
N LEU A 262 1.84 -14.10 -2.83
CA LEU A 262 2.88 -13.08 -2.67
C LEU A 262 3.84 -13.43 -1.53
N GLY A 263 3.33 -13.91 -0.38
CA GLY A 263 4.18 -14.37 0.71
C GLY A 263 5.05 -15.57 0.37
N MET A 264 4.65 -16.41 -0.59
CA MET A 264 5.46 -17.53 -1.08
C MET A 264 6.55 -17.10 -2.08
N LEU A 265 6.39 -15.93 -2.71
CA LEU A 265 7.37 -15.35 -3.63
C LEU A 265 8.61 -14.82 -2.87
N TYR A 266 8.43 -14.34 -1.61
CA TYR A 266 9.50 -13.93 -0.71
C TYR A 266 10.22 -15.11 -0.04
#